data_1e5a226a47a29e35ad5f9778641b82fa
#
_entry.id   1e5a226a47a29e35ad5f9778641b82fa
#
_cell.length_a   1.000
_cell.length_b   1.000
_cell.length_c   1.000
_cell.angle_alpha   90.00
_cell.angle_beta   90.00
_cell.angle_gamma   90.00
#
_symmetry.space_group_name_H-M   'P 1'
#
loop_
_entity.id
_entity.type
_entity.pdbx_description
1 polymer ?
#
loop_
_entity_poly.entity_id
_entity_poly.type
_entity_poly.pdbx_seq_one_letter_code
_entity_poly.pdbx_strand_id
1 'polypeptide(L)'
;TLSRLLLGVWSPDGGTLLLEGQPYASLPASAIHQAIAALPQGSVLLSGSIRENFERYRPECSREDMHEALADAQLSEVIAALPDGIDTPLGEDACNLSGGQRSRLLTALAIAGNEPLVLLDEPTCGLDAKTAAALIDALFQRVQRTGQTLLVITHESSILKNFSQVLELRK
;
A
#
# COMPACT_ATOMS: atom_id res chain seq x y z
N THR A 1 -11.48 -3.83 -9.84
CA THR A 1 -11.43 -3.54 -11.30
C THR A 1 -10.53 -2.35 -11.59
N LEU A 2 -10.77 -1.17 -10.99
CA LEU A 2 -9.98 0.04 -11.25
C LEU A 2 -8.48 -0.16 -10.93
N SER A 3 -8.14 -0.77 -9.80
CA SER A 3 -6.76 -1.06 -9.42
C SER A 3 -6.02 -1.88 -10.49
N ARG A 4 -6.67 -2.88 -11.07
CA ARG A 4 -6.07 -3.73 -12.11
C ARG A 4 -5.86 -2.99 -13.43
N LEU A 5 -6.75 -2.05 -13.78
CA LEU A 5 -6.57 -1.18 -14.94
C LEU A 5 -5.38 -0.25 -14.75
N LEU A 6 -5.31 0.43 -13.59
CA LEU A 6 -4.22 1.35 -13.26
C LEU A 6 -2.86 0.66 -13.17
N LEU A 7 -2.81 -0.59 -12.74
CA LEU A 7 -1.58 -1.39 -12.72
C LEU A 7 -1.23 -2.05 -14.06
N GLY A 8 -2.02 -1.81 -15.12
CA GLY A 8 -1.79 -2.38 -16.44
C GLY A 8 -2.02 -3.90 -16.52
N VAL A 9 -2.67 -4.50 -15.49
CA VAL A 9 -3.02 -5.93 -15.47
C VAL A 9 -4.17 -6.22 -16.44
N TRP A 10 -5.07 -5.25 -16.61
CA TRP A 10 -6.18 -5.32 -17.56
C TRP A 10 -6.13 -4.13 -18.52
N SER A 11 -6.53 -4.37 -19.75
CA SER A 11 -6.78 -3.31 -20.73
C SER A 11 -8.22 -2.82 -20.61
N PRO A 12 -8.50 -1.53 -20.82
CA PRO A 12 -9.87 -1.03 -20.84
C PRO A 12 -10.60 -1.53 -22.11
N ASP A 13 -11.88 -1.84 -21.98
CA ASP A 13 -12.76 -2.22 -23.11
C ASP A 13 -13.04 -1.03 -24.04
N GLY A 14 -12.85 0.19 -23.57
CA GLY A 14 -12.98 1.43 -24.31
C GLY A 14 -12.31 2.60 -23.62
N GLY A 15 -12.01 3.65 -24.36
CA GLY A 15 -11.23 4.78 -23.87
C GLY A 15 -9.72 4.54 -23.86
N THR A 16 -8.98 5.42 -23.24
CA THR A 16 -7.50 5.36 -23.21
C THR A 16 -6.99 5.69 -21.82
N LEU A 17 -6.08 4.87 -21.30
CA LEU A 17 -5.29 5.17 -20.10
C LEU A 17 -3.98 5.81 -20.54
N LEU A 18 -3.64 6.92 -19.90
CA LEU A 18 -2.39 7.65 -20.16
C LEU A 18 -1.60 7.74 -18.87
N LEU A 19 -0.28 7.55 -18.96
CA LEU A 19 0.69 7.88 -17.92
C LEU A 19 1.59 8.99 -18.47
N GLU A 20 1.56 10.16 -17.85
CA GLU A 20 2.30 11.35 -18.33
C GLU A 20 2.06 11.68 -19.82
N GLY A 21 0.80 11.51 -20.26
CA GLY A 21 0.40 11.75 -21.65
C GLY A 21 0.72 10.63 -22.63
N GLN A 22 1.38 9.56 -22.23
CA GLN A 22 1.68 8.39 -23.05
C GLN A 22 0.66 7.28 -22.85
N PRO A 23 0.12 6.66 -23.92
CA PRO A 23 -0.80 5.54 -23.80
C PRO A 23 -0.17 4.35 -23.08
N TYR A 24 -0.89 3.75 -22.11
CA TYR A 24 -0.44 2.54 -21.41
C TYR A 24 -0.06 1.40 -22.35
N ALA A 25 -0.77 1.26 -23.46
CA ALA A 25 -0.48 0.22 -24.48
C ALA A 25 0.92 0.35 -25.12
N SER A 26 1.54 1.53 -25.05
CA SER A 26 2.89 1.76 -25.57
C SER A 26 3.99 1.69 -24.51
N LEU A 27 3.63 1.55 -23.21
CA LEU A 27 4.57 1.55 -22.12
C LEU A 27 4.98 0.12 -21.72
N PRO A 28 6.25 -0.12 -21.38
CA PRO A 28 6.64 -1.36 -20.76
C PRO A 28 6.06 -1.43 -19.34
N ALA A 29 5.76 -2.64 -18.84
CA ALA A 29 5.22 -2.83 -17.49
C ALA A 29 6.12 -2.19 -16.40
N SER A 30 7.43 -2.17 -16.60
CA SER A 30 8.37 -1.54 -15.68
C SER A 30 8.13 -0.03 -15.50
N ALA A 31 7.69 0.68 -16.53
CA ALA A 31 7.38 2.11 -16.42
C ALA A 31 6.15 2.35 -15.52
N ILE A 32 5.14 1.49 -15.62
CA ILE A 32 3.96 1.54 -14.75
C ILE A 32 4.36 1.24 -13.30
N HIS A 33 5.19 0.20 -13.07
CA HIS A 33 5.65 -0.17 -11.73
C HIS A 33 6.57 0.88 -11.09
N GLN A 34 7.31 1.65 -11.89
CA GLN A 34 8.11 2.77 -11.38
C GLN A 34 7.26 4.01 -11.04
N ALA A 35 6.08 4.12 -11.64
CA ALA A 35 5.17 5.23 -11.39
C ALA A 35 4.17 4.97 -10.27
N ILE A 36 3.81 3.71 -10.01
CA ILE A 36 2.73 3.32 -9.11
C ILE A 36 3.18 2.26 -8.12
N ALA A 37 3.32 2.66 -6.86
CA ALA A 37 3.36 1.73 -5.74
C ALA A 37 1.95 1.24 -5.42
N ALA A 38 1.74 -0.05 -5.23
CA ALA A 38 0.38 -0.55 -5.04
C ALA A 38 0.27 -1.62 -3.96
N LEU A 39 -0.88 -1.58 -3.28
CA LEU A 39 -1.43 -2.67 -2.48
C LEU A 39 -2.73 -3.14 -3.15
N PRO A 40 -2.68 -4.07 -4.12
CA PRO A 40 -3.87 -4.65 -4.71
C PRO A 40 -4.63 -5.53 -3.71
N GLN A 41 -5.93 -5.66 -3.90
CA GLN A 41 -6.73 -6.61 -3.15
C GLN A 41 -6.20 -8.04 -3.33
N GLY A 42 -6.05 -8.77 -2.23
CA GLY A 42 -5.51 -10.13 -2.25
C GLY A 42 -3.99 -10.22 -2.21
N SER A 43 -3.29 -9.12 -1.96
CA SER A 43 -1.85 -9.15 -1.67
C SER A 43 -1.55 -10.04 -0.47
N VAL A 44 -0.45 -10.78 -0.53
CA VAL A 44 -0.03 -11.74 0.50
C VAL A 44 1.35 -11.40 1.03
N LEU A 45 1.60 -11.77 2.28
CA LEU A 45 2.96 -11.77 2.84
C LEU A 45 3.63 -13.10 2.48
N LEU A 46 4.91 -13.03 2.14
CA LEU A 46 5.71 -14.22 1.87
C LEU A 46 6.21 -14.83 3.17
N SER A 47 6.42 -16.15 3.15
CA SER A 47 7.11 -16.86 4.25
C SER A 47 8.48 -16.24 4.50
N GLY A 48 8.85 -16.11 5.78
CA GLY A 48 10.07 -15.45 6.21
C GLY A 48 9.78 -14.35 7.23
N SER A 49 10.76 -13.50 7.54
CA SER A 49 10.60 -12.41 8.50
C SER A 49 9.97 -11.17 7.84
N ILE A 50 9.62 -10.17 8.67
CA ILE A 50 9.19 -8.85 8.17
C ILE A 50 10.31 -8.25 7.30
N ARG A 51 11.56 -8.28 7.76
CA ARG A 51 12.72 -7.81 6.98
C ARG A 51 12.81 -8.50 5.62
N GLU A 52 12.75 -9.83 5.57
CA GLU A 52 12.82 -10.58 4.31
C GLU A 52 11.67 -10.24 3.35
N ASN A 53 10.49 -9.89 3.85
CA ASN A 53 9.41 -9.39 3.01
C ASN A 53 9.78 -8.05 2.38
N PHE A 54 10.37 -7.10 3.14
CA PHE A 54 10.85 -5.84 2.56
C PHE A 54 11.95 -6.08 1.52
N GLU A 55 12.95 -6.91 1.80
CA GLU A 55 14.05 -7.22 0.87
C GLU A 55 13.54 -7.83 -0.46
N ARG A 56 12.47 -8.62 -0.42
CA ARG A 56 11.87 -9.25 -1.61
C ARG A 56 10.96 -8.33 -2.40
N TYR A 57 10.12 -7.55 -1.70
CA TYR A 57 9.14 -6.66 -2.35
C TYR A 57 9.73 -5.29 -2.68
N ARG A 58 10.76 -4.86 -1.94
CA ARG A 58 11.35 -3.53 -1.99
C ARG A 58 12.88 -3.60 -1.87
N PRO A 59 13.58 -4.25 -2.82
CA PRO A 59 15.02 -4.48 -2.71
C PRO A 59 15.86 -3.21 -2.61
N GLU A 60 15.35 -2.08 -3.12
CA GLU A 60 16.00 -0.77 -3.05
C GLU A 60 15.65 0.04 -1.77
N CYS A 61 14.76 -0.51 -0.91
CA CYS A 61 14.33 0.16 0.32
C CYS A 61 15.46 0.17 1.35
N SER A 62 15.83 1.34 1.82
CA SER A 62 16.80 1.44 2.92
C SER A 62 16.20 0.95 4.24
N ARG A 63 17.07 0.72 5.22
CA ARG A 63 16.59 0.35 6.57
C ARG A 63 15.79 1.47 7.22
N GLU A 64 16.17 2.70 6.98
CA GLU A 64 15.47 3.89 7.44
C GLU A 64 14.06 3.97 6.82
N ASP A 65 13.95 3.82 5.50
CA ASP A 65 12.67 3.86 4.80
C ASP A 65 11.73 2.74 5.27
N MET A 66 12.26 1.53 5.52
CA MET A 66 11.51 0.43 6.10
C MET A 66 10.95 0.80 7.49
N HIS A 67 11.77 1.34 8.37
CA HIS A 67 11.31 1.75 9.70
C HIS A 67 10.29 2.87 9.65
N GLU A 68 10.47 3.87 8.76
CA GLU A 68 9.47 4.92 8.54
C GLU A 68 8.15 4.36 8.01
N ALA A 69 8.20 3.49 7.00
CA ALA A 69 7.00 2.87 6.44
C ALA A 69 6.23 2.03 7.49
N LEU A 70 6.95 1.31 8.35
CA LEU A 70 6.34 0.55 9.44
C LEU A 70 5.71 1.47 10.50
N ALA A 71 6.33 2.61 10.80
CA ALA A 71 5.77 3.61 11.70
C ALA A 71 4.52 4.28 11.10
N ASP A 72 4.57 4.70 9.83
CA ASP A 72 3.44 5.28 9.11
C ASP A 72 2.27 4.28 9.01
N ALA A 73 2.55 2.97 8.90
CA ALA A 73 1.54 1.91 8.96
C ALA A 73 1.07 1.56 10.39
N GLN A 74 1.46 2.33 11.41
CA GLN A 74 1.06 2.13 12.81
C GLN A 74 1.47 0.75 13.36
N LEU A 75 2.67 0.27 13.01
CA LEU A 75 3.17 -1.06 13.40
C LEU A 75 4.31 -1.02 14.42
N SER A 76 4.83 0.16 14.80
CA SER A 76 6.01 0.27 15.69
C SER A 76 5.84 -0.49 17.01
N GLU A 77 4.70 -0.32 17.69
CA GLU A 77 4.42 -1.00 18.96
C GLU A 77 4.22 -2.51 18.76
N VAL A 78 3.56 -2.90 17.66
CA VAL A 78 3.34 -4.31 17.32
C VAL A 78 4.68 -5.01 17.13
N ILE A 79 5.58 -4.40 16.34
CA ILE A 79 6.90 -4.96 16.05
C ILE A 79 7.77 -5.02 17.30
N ALA A 80 7.73 -3.97 18.14
CA ALA A 80 8.47 -3.95 19.39
C ALA A 80 8.01 -5.05 20.39
N ALA A 81 6.77 -5.52 20.27
CA ALA A 81 6.23 -6.62 21.07
C ALA A 81 6.55 -8.01 20.51
N LEU A 82 7.06 -8.13 19.29
CA LEU A 82 7.47 -9.40 18.72
C LEU A 82 8.81 -9.86 19.29
N PRO A 83 9.04 -11.18 19.46
CA PRO A 83 10.24 -11.73 20.08
C PRO A 83 11.56 -11.24 19.46
N ASP A 84 11.62 -11.20 18.13
CA ASP A 84 12.80 -10.80 17.34
C ASP A 84 12.55 -9.51 16.54
N GLY A 85 11.51 -8.72 16.91
CA GLY A 85 11.18 -7.48 16.21
C GLY A 85 10.91 -7.72 14.72
N ILE A 86 11.59 -6.97 13.85
CA ILE A 86 11.47 -7.11 12.38
C ILE A 86 12.04 -8.43 11.84
N ASP A 87 12.84 -9.13 12.62
CA ASP A 87 13.44 -10.44 12.24
C ASP A 87 12.57 -11.62 12.69
N THR A 88 11.44 -11.35 13.37
CA THR A 88 10.48 -12.39 13.76
C THR A 88 9.96 -13.12 12.52
N PRO A 89 10.12 -14.46 12.44
CA PRO A 89 9.58 -15.25 11.36
C PRO A 89 8.04 -15.14 11.33
N LEU A 90 7.51 -14.80 10.17
CA LEU A 90 6.08 -14.86 9.91
C LEU A 90 5.76 -16.31 9.51
N GLY A 91 4.87 -16.97 10.22
CA GLY A 91 4.41 -18.31 9.85
C GLY A 91 3.71 -18.31 8.48
N GLU A 92 3.26 -19.49 8.05
CA GLU A 92 2.46 -19.58 6.83
C GLU A 92 1.31 -18.57 6.89
N ASP A 93 1.13 -17.81 5.82
CA ASP A 93 0.17 -16.71 5.71
C ASP A 93 0.28 -15.66 6.85
N ALA A 94 1.47 -15.51 7.43
CA ALA A 94 1.73 -14.64 8.58
C ALA A 94 0.72 -14.88 9.74
N CYS A 95 0.48 -16.15 10.09
CA CYS A 95 -0.54 -16.58 11.05
C CYS A 95 -0.32 -16.03 12.48
N ASN A 96 0.90 -15.59 12.80
CA ASN A 96 1.25 -14.93 14.06
C ASN A 96 0.88 -13.43 14.11
N LEU A 97 0.37 -12.87 13.02
CA LEU A 97 -0.18 -11.53 12.97
C LEU A 97 -1.72 -11.57 12.86
N SER A 98 -2.41 -10.63 13.51
CA SER A 98 -3.84 -10.44 13.28
C SER A 98 -4.11 -9.99 11.83
N GLY A 99 -5.35 -10.13 11.36
CA GLY A 99 -5.74 -9.66 10.02
C GLY A 99 -5.41 -8.19 9.78
N GLY A 100 -5.72 -7.32 10.75
CA GLY A 100 -5.40 -5.91 10.69
C GLY A 100 -3.89 -5.60 10.74
N GLN A 101 -3.10 -6.40 11.47
CA GLN A 101 -1.64 -6.27 11.47
C GLN A 101 -1.05 -6.68 10.12
N ARG A 102 -1.56 -7.75 9.51
CA ARG A 102 -1.17 -8.18 8.15
C ARG A 102 -1.49 -7.11 7.11
N SER A 103 -2.71 -6.55 7.14
CA SER A 103 -3.13 -5.48 6.22
C SER A 103 -2.22 -4.26 6.34
N ARG A 104 -1.90 -3.83 7.56
CA ARG A 104 -0.98 -2.71 7.81
C ARG A 104 0.46 -3.01 7.37
N LEU A 105 0.94 -4.25 7.53
CA LEU A 105 2.27 -4.63 7.04
C LEU A 105 2.34 -4.60 5.50
N LEU A 106 1.31 -5.07 4.83
CA LEU A 106 1.19 -4.94 3.37
C LEU A 106 1.12 -3.46 2.93
N THR A 107 0.41 -2.62 3.70
CA THR A 107 0.41 -1.16 3.47
C THR A 107 1.83 -0.57 3.63
N ALA A 108 2.57 -0.96 4.68
CA ALA A 108 3.95 -0.53 4.87
C ALA A 108 4.84 -0.90 3.66
N LEU A 109 4.73 -2.13 3.17
CA LEU A 109 5.44 -2.57 1.97
C LEU A 109 5.07 -1.74 0.72
N ALA A 110 3.81 -1.36 0.57
CA ALA A 110 3.37 -0.53 -0.55
C ALA A 110 3.96 0.87 -0.48
N ILE A 111 3.95 1.50 0.70
CA ILE A 111 4.39 2.90 0.86
C ILE A 111 5.90 3.07 1.02
N ALA A 112 6.66 2.00 1.20
CA ALA A 112 8.12 2.07 1.45
C ALA A 112 8.95 2.53 0.24
N GLY A 113 8.34 2.62 -0.95
CA GLY A 113 9.00 3.10 -2.16
C GLY A 113 8.83 4.60 -2.38
N ASN A 114 9.46 5.08 -3.45
CA ASN A 114 9.46 6.50 -3.84
C ASN A 114 8.62 6.76 -5.11
N GLU A 115 7.76 5.80 -5.49
CA GLU A 115 6.89 5.96 -6.65
C GLU A 115 5.96 7.18 -6.47
N PRO A 116 5.75 7.99 -7.52
CA PRO A 116 4.93 9.20 -7.43
C PRO A 116 3.49 8.98 -6.99
N LEU A 117 2.91 7.82 -7.30
CA LEU A 117 1.55 7.45 -6.95
C LEU A 117 1.54 6.23 -6.03
N VAL A 118 0.87 6.33 -4.90
CA VAL A 118 0.55 5.21 -3.99
C VAL A 118 -0.91 4.84 -4.16
N LEU A 119 -1.17 3.61 -4.61
CA LEU A 119 -2.51 3.04 -4.82
C LEU A 119 -2.80 1.99 -3.74
N LEU A 120 -3.76 2.26 -2.88
CA LEU A 120 -4.19 1.32 -1.83
C LEU A 120 -5.64 0.89 -2.05
N ASP A 121 -5.87 -0.42 -2.09
CA ASP A 121 -7.19 -1.02 -2.28
C ASP A 121 -7.66 -1.60 -0.95
N GLU A 122 -8.65 -0.94 -0.32
CA GLU A 122 -9.23 -1.27 0.99
C GLU A 122 -8.21 -1.34 2.15
N PRO A 123 -7.34 -0.31 2.35
CA PRO A 123 -6.25 -0.38 3.33
C PRO A 123 -6.74 -0.45 4.79
N THR A 124 -7.97 -0.04 5.06
CA THR A 124 -8.60 -0.02 6.39
C THR A 124 -9.42 -1.26 6.69
N CYS A 125 -9.55 -2.19 5.73
CA CYS A 125 -10.35 -3.39 5.90
C CYS A 125 -9.88 -4.24 7.11
N GLY A 126 -10.82 -4.55 7.99
CA GLY A 126 -10.55 -5.35 9.20
C GLY A 126 -9.86 -4.58 10.34
N LEU A 127 -9.76 -3.25 10.25
CA LEU A 127 -9.29 -2.40 11.34
C LEU A 127 -10.48 -1.86 12.15
N ASP A 128 -10.25 -1.63 13.45
CA ASP A 128 -11.15 -0.83 14.25
C ASP A 128 -11.09 0.66 13.81
N ALA A 129 -12.15 1.42 14.10
CA ALA A 129 -12.28 2.81 13.65
C ALA A 129 -11.13 3.73 14.11
N LYS A 130 -10.56 3.50 15.29
CA LYS A 130 -9.44 4.29 15.81
C LYS A 130 -8.17 4.00 15.03
N THR A 131 -7.87 2.73 14.81
CA THR A 131 -6.68 2.29 14.05
C THR A 131 -6.81 2.71 12.59
N ALA A 132 -7.99 2.59 11.98
CA ALA A 132 -8.24 3.04 10.61
C ALA A 132 -8.00 4.54 10.46
N ALA A 133 -8.54 5.38 11.36
CA ALA A 133 -8.33 6.82 11.35
C ALA A 133 -6.84 7.18 11.49
N ALA A 134 -6.14 6.56 12.45
CA ALA A 134 -4.72 6.81 12.68
C ALA A 134 -3.86 6.41 11.46
N LEU A 135 -4.19 5.29 10.78
CA LEU A 135 -3.52 4.88 9.56
C LEU A 135 -3.71 5.91 8.44
N ILE A 136 -4.95 6.36 8.21
CA ILE A 136 -5.25 7.34 7.17
C ILE A 136 -4.54 8.67 7.44
N ASP A 137 -4.56 9.15 8.68
CA ASP A 137 -3.86 10.38 9.07
C ASP A 137 -2.35 10.27 8.85
N ALA A 138 -1.73 9.15 9.21
CA ALA A 138 -0.31 8.89 8.97
C ALA A 138 0.03 8.85 7.47
N LEU A 139 -0.82 8.20 6.65
CA LEU A 139 -0.65 8.17 5.20
C LEU A 139 -0.73 9.58 4.58
N PHE A 140 -1.63 10.44 5.06
CA PHE A 140 -1.68 11.84 4.63
C PHE A 140 -0.41 12.62 5.02
N GLN A 141 0.08 12.47 6.24
CA GLN A 141 1.32 13.10 6.67
C GLN A 141 2.51 12.62 5.82
N ARG A 142 2.55 11.31 5.51
CA ARG A 142 3.58 10.75 4.62
C ARG A 142 3.56 11.40 3.25
N VAL A 143 2.43 11.39 2.55
CA VAL A 143 2.36 11.95 1.19
C VAL A 143 2.63 13.45 1.14
N GLN A 144 2.30 14.20 2.19
CA GLN A 144 2.70 15.60 2.32
C GLN A 144 4.23 15.76 2.46
N ARG A 145 4.88 14.87 3.21
CA ARG A 145 6.33 14.87 3.42
C ARG A 145 7.09 14.42 2.18
N THR A 146 6.60 13.40 1.48
CA THR A 146 7.27 12.79 0.32
C THR A 146 6.90 13.43 -1.02
N GLY A 147 5.82 14.20 -1.09
CA GLY A 147 5.29 14.78 -2.34
C GLY A 147 4.55 13.73 -3.22
N GLN A 148 4.31 12.53 -2.70
CA GLN A 148 3.57 11.48 -3.41
C GLN A 148 2.08 11.82 -3.51
N THR A 149 1.39 11.20 -4.46
CA THR A 149 -0.08 11.23 -4.54
C THR A 149 -0.64 9.94 -3.94
N LEU A 150 -1.66 10.06 -3.09
CA LEU A 150 -2.36 8.92 -2.50
C LEU A 150 -3.71 8.70 -3.19
N LEU A 151 -3.90 7.52 -3.77
CA LEU A 151 -5.17 7.04 -4.30
C LEU A 151 -5.66 5.86 -3.45
N VAL A 152 -6.80 6.02 -2.81
CA VAL A 152 -7.43 4.97 -2.01
C VAL A 152 -8.73 4.53 -2.66
N ILE A 153 -8.87 3.23 -2.88
CA ILE A 153 -10.12 2.60 -3.28
C ILE A 153 -10.76 2.05 -2.01
N THR A 154 -11.98 2.46 -1.72
CA THR A 154 -12.68 2.03 -0.51
C THR A 154 -14.18 2.14 -0.64
N HIS A 155 -14.90 1.34 0.12
CA HIS A 155 -16.35 1.47 0.35
C HIS A 155 -16.67 2.13 1.71
N GLU A 156 -15.66 2.49 2.50
CA GLU A 156 -15.83 3.13 3.80
C GLU A 156 -16.03 4.64 3.68
N SER A 157 -17.25 5.10 3.84
CA SER A 157 -17.59 6.54 3.76
C SER A 157 -16.97 7.38 4.88
N SER A 158 -16.61 6.76 6.01
CA SER A 158 -16.05 7.45 7.18
C SER A 158 -14.72 8.16 6.91
N ILE A 159 -13.90 7.63 5.99
CA ILE A 159 -12.59 8.18 5.64
C ILE A 159 -12.64 9.19 4.49
N LEU A 160 -13.72 9.24 3.71
CA LEU A 160 -13.80 10.07 2.49
C LEU A 160 -13.63 11.57 2.76
N LYS A 161 -14.04 12.05 3.92
CA LYS A 161 -13.92 13.47 4.33
C LYS A 161 -12.48 13.98 4.39
N ASN A 162 -11.50 13.07 4.46
CA ASN A 162 -10.09 13.40 4.57
C ASN A 162 -9.45 13.63 3.19
N PHE A 163 -10.12 13.25 2.09
CA PHE A 163 -9.59 13.33 0.73
C PHE A 163 -10.01 14.62 0.04
N SER A 164 -9.08 15.24 -0.73
CA SER A 164 -9.34 16.45 -1.52
C SER A 164 -10.26 16.19 -2.71
N GLN A 165 -10.27 14.96 -3.23
CA GLN A 165 -11.12 14.54 -4.34
C GLN A 165 -11.71 13.16 -4.04
N VAL A 166 -12.99 12.99 -4.37
CA VAL A 166 -13.71 11.73 -4.24
C VAL A 166 -14.40 11.43 -5.57
N LEU A 167 -14.14 10.25 -6.12
CA LEU A 167 -14.81 9.74 -7.31
C LEU A 167 -15.73 8.59 -6.92
N GLU A 168 -17.02 8.72 -7.19
CA GLU A 168 -17.98 7.64 -7.01
C GLU A 168 -18.13 6.86 -8.31
N LEU A 169 -17.76 5.58 -8.30
CA LEU A 169 -17.96 4.68 -9.43
C LEU A 169 -19.32 4.00 -9.29
N ARG A 170 -20.21 4.23 -10.25
CA ARG A 170 -21.52 3.57 -10.34
C ARG A 170 -21.44 2.39 -11.31
N LYS A 171 -22.20 1.34 -10.99
CA LYS A 171 -22.37 0.18 -11.89
C LYS A 171 -23.25 0.55 -13.09
#